data_cb2744ad5120a1c28c2931933006b610
#
_entry.id   cb2744ad5120a1c28c2931933006b610
#
_cell.length_a   1.000
_cell.length_b   1.000
_cell.length_c   1.000
_cell.angle_alpha   90.00
_cell.angle_beta   90.00
_cell.angle_gamma   90.00
#
_symmetry.space_group_name_H-M   'P 1'
#
loop_
_entity.id
_entity.type
_entity.pdbx_description
1 polymer ?
#
loop_
_entity_poly.entity_id
_entity_poly.type
_entity_poly.pdbx_seq_one_letter_code
_entity_poly.pdbx_strand_id
1 'polypeptide(L)'
;VKEEQSLDLHRLLDTNKVYLKDIFESDNETLQQQINHYNGIDHPFEFGGNELTIDNSEFELNIKTDMPHFVMFTFNDPQVWNNDFNIYKAHSGFSIETQYMPNDINMYGAKAQSILEADTLFTSKTSFQIHEK
;
A
#
# COMPACT_ATOMS: atom_id res chain seq x y z
N VAL A 1 -1.52 2.19 -21.55
CA VAL A 1 -1.11 2.10 -20.15
C VAL A 1 -1.47 0.69 -19.70
N LYS A 2 -0.46 -0.13 -19.45
CA LYS A 2 -0.70 -1.47 -18.91
C LYS A 2 -1.23 -1.31 -17.48
N GLU A 3 -2.26 -2.09 -17.18
CA GLU A 3 -2.87 -2.21 -15.88
C GLU A 3 -1.80 -2.35 -14.80
N GLU A 4 -1.71 -1.36 -13.91
CA GLU A 4 -1.08 -1.57 -12.63
C GLU A 4 -2.03 -2.48 -11.85
N GLN A 5 -1.69 -3.74 -11.78
CA GLN A 5 -2.48 -4.71 -11.05
C GLN A 5 -2.16 -4.56 -9.57
N SER A 6 -3.19 -4.45 -8.75
CA SER A 6 -3.03 -4.63 -7.32
C SER A 6 -2.51 -6.05 -7.04
N LEU A 7 -1.59 -6.17 -6.11
CA LEU A 7 -1.08 -7.45 -5.68
C LEU A 7 -1.85 -7.92 -4.45
N ASP A 8 -2.35 -9.13 -4.52
CA ASP A 8 -2.90 -9.83 -3.38
C ASP A 8 -1.74 -10.44 -2.58
N LEU A 9 -1.43 -9.85 -1.45
CA LEU A 9 -0.35 -10.31 -0.57
C LEU A 9 -0.54 -11.75 -0.10
N HIS A 10 -1.78 -12.20 0.07
CA HIS A 10 -2.06 -13.58 0.44
C HIS A 10 -1.67 -14.57 -0.66
N ARG A 11 -1.85 -14.20 -1.92
CA ARG A 11 -1.42 -15.02 -3.06
C ARG A 11 0.08 -15.07 -3.22
N LEU A 12 0.77 -13.98 -2.84
CA LEU A 12 2.22 -13.92 -2.96
C LEU A 12 2.94 -14.79 -1.95
N LEU A 13 2.42 -14.86 -0.72
CA LEU A 13 3.16 -15.44 0.40
C LEU A 13 2.45 -16.60 1.09
N ASP A 14 1.23 -16.93 0.67
CA ASP A 14 0.40 -18.02 1.24
C ASP A 14 0.38 -18.02 2.78
N THR A 15 0.30 -16.82 3.38
CA THR A 15 0.36 -16.60 4.83
C THR A 15 -0.45 -15.38 5.22
N ASN A 16 -0.97 -15.39 6.45
CA ASN A 16 -1.67 -14.25 7.04
C ASN A 16 -0.72 -13.18 7.62
N LYS A 17 0.58 -13.45 7.60
CA LYS A 17 1.62 -12.51 8.03
C LYS A 17 2.62 -12.32 6.90
N VAL A 18 2.78 -11.08 6.51
CA VAL A 18 3.75 -10.68 5.48
C VAL A 18 4.81 -9.83 6.16
N TYR A 19 6.05 -10.22 6.03
CA TYR A 19 7.17 -9.41 6.47
C TYR A 19 7.66 -8.57 5.29
N LEU A 20 8.03 -7.32 5.52
CA LEU A 20 8.61 -6.47 4.47
C LEU A 20 9.83 -7.13 3.81
N LYS A 21 10.63 -7.82 4.62
CA LYS A 21 11.73 -8.64 4.12
C LYS A 21 11.30 -9.63 3.04
N ASP A 22 10.19 -10.32 3.25
CA ASP A 22 9.69 -11.34 2.31
C ASP A 22 9.20 -10.70 1.01
N ILE A 23 8.68 -9.47 1.07
CA ILE A 23 8.33 -8.70 -0.12
C ILE A 23 9.59 -8.35 -0.92
N PHE A 24 10.62 -7.83 -0.25
CA PHE A 24 11.89 -7.45 -0.90
C PHE A 24 12.67 -8.65 -1.46
N GLU A 25 12.54 -9.80 -0.83
CA GLU A 25 13.22 -11.06 -1.23
C GLU A 25 12.32 -12.00 -2.06
N SER A 26 11.09 -11.55 -2.42
CA SER A 26 10.15 -12.35 -3.20
C SER A 26 10.73 -12.75 -4.56
N ASP A 27 10.42 -13.96 -5.00
CA ASP A 27 10.74 -14.47 -6.34
C ASP A 27 9.70 -14.07 -7.41
N ASN A 28 8.68 -13.28 -7.03
CA ASN A 28 7.72 -12.72 -7.97
C ASN A 28 8.39 -11.68 -8.86
N GLU A 29 8.56 -12.01 -10.14
CA GLU A 29 9.27 -11.17 -11.11
C GLU A 29 8.66 -9.77 -11.28
N THR A 30 7.33 -9.67 -11.30
CA THR A 30 6.64 -8.38 -11.45
C THR A 30 6.90 -7.48 -10.25
N LEU A 31 6.81 -8.01 -9.04
CA LEU A 31 7.10 -7.29 -7.81
C LEU A 31 8.57 -6.83 -7.77
N GLN A 32 9.50 -7.71 -8.14
CA GLN A 32 10.93 -7.38 -8.18
C GLN A 32 11.25 -6.30 -9.22
N GLN A 33 10.63 -6.33 -10.39
CA GLN A 33 10.79 -5.29 -11.40
C GLN A 33 10.32 -3.93 -10.87
N GLN A 34 9.20 -3.87 -10.16
CA GLN A 34 8.68 -2.63 -9.57
C GLN A 34 9.57 -2.14 -8.43
N ILE A 35 10.01 -3.02 -7.54
CA ILE A 35 10.94 -2.68 -6.45
C ILE A 35 12.22 -2.07 -7.02
N ASN A 36 12.77 -2.65 -8.08
CA ASN A 36 13.96 -2.14 -8.74
C ASN A 36 13.72 -0.80 -9.42
N HIS A 37 12.58 -0.63 -10.09
CA HIS A 37 12.21 0.60 -10.78
C HIS A 37 12.06 1.79 -9.81
N TYR A 38 11.40 1.57 -8.69
CA TYR A 38 11.10 2.60 -7.68
C TYR A 38 12.13 2.68 -6.55
N ASN A 39 13.17 1.88 -6.58
CA ASN A 39 14.15 1.75 -5.49
C ASN A 39 13.51 1.41 -4.14
N GLY A 40 12.46 0.61 -4.16
CA GLY A 40 11.68 0.22 -3.01
C GLY A 40 10.25 -0.11 -3.40
N ILE A 41 9.35 -0.07 -2.43
CA ILE A 41 7.93 -0.32 -2.67
C ILE A 41 7.24 1.02 -2.96
N ASP A 42 6.54 1.08 -4.06
CA ASP A 42 5.55 2.09 -4.42
C ASP A 42 4.46 1.38 -5.23
N HIS A 43 3.57 0.68 -4.50
CA HIS A 43 2.71 -0.30 -5.15
C HIS A 43 1.35 -0.41 -4.46
N PRO A 44 0.26 -0.57 -5.26
CA PRO A 44 -1.06 -0.89 -4.73
C PRO A 44 -1.17 -2.38 -4.36
N PHE A 45 -1.85 -2.63 -3.25
CA PHE A 45 -2.19 -3.95 -2.75
C PHE A 45 -3.68 -4.05 -2.47
N GLU A 46 -4.21 -5.24 -2.63
CA GLU A 46 -5.57 -5.57 -2.22
C GLU A 46 -5.56 -6.07 -0.76
N PHE A 47 -6.51 -5.59 0.06
CA PHE A 47 -6.71 -6.16 1.37
C PHE A 47 -7.29 -7.58 1.26
N GLY A 48 -6.69 -8.53 1.96
CA GLY A 48 -7.28 -9.86 2.14
C GLY A 48 -8.43 -9.91 3.16
N GLY A 49 -8.85 -8.77 3.64
CA GLY A 49 -9.92 -8.52 4.61
C GLY A 49 -10.10 -7.03 4.78
N ASN A 50 -10.22 -6.56 6.00
CA ASN A 50 -10.35 -5.13 6.34
C ASN A 50 -9.31 -4.65 7.36
N GLU A 51 -8.27 -5.44 7.56
CA GLU A 51 -7.27 -5.21 8.61
C GLU A 51 -5.87 -5.52 8.09
N LEU A 52 -4.92 -4.68 8.45
CA LEU A 52 -3.50 -4.85 8.19
C LEU A 52 -2.74 -4.63 9.50
N THR A 53 -1.85 -5.55 9.84
CA THR A 53 -0.93 -5.39 10.97
C THR A 53 0.50 -5.31 10.46
N ILE A 54 1.20 -4.28 10.86
CA ILE A 54 2.62 -4.06 10.58
C ILE A 54 3.34 -4.01 11.90
N ASP A 55 4.35 -4.83 12.07
CA ASP A 55 5.10 -4.85 13.32
C ASP A 55 6.62 -4.90 13.13
N ASN A 56 7.30 -4.38 14.11
CA ASN A 56 8.74 -4.50 14.30
C ASN A 56 9.04 -4.93 15.75
N SER A 57 10.31 -4.83 16.16
CA SER A 57 10.71 -5.23 17.52
C SER A 57 10.11 -4.35 18.64
N GLU A 58 9.69 -3.13 18.33
CA GLU A 58 9.30 -2.11 19.30
C GLU A 58 7.81 -1.81 19.27
N PHE A 59 7.21 -1.80 18.08
CA PHE A 59 5.84 -1.36 17.88
C PHE A 59 5.06 -2.32 16.98
N GLU A 60 3.77 -2.33 17.20
CA GLU A 60 2.78 -2.91 16.31
C GLU A 60 1.81 -1.82 15.87
N LEU A 61 1.63 -1.65 14.56
CA LEU A 61 0.64 -0.80 13.94
C LEU A 61 -0.48 -1.66 13.38
N ASN A 62 -1.70 -1.47 13.90
CA ASN A 62 -2.90 -2.10 13.38
C ASN A 62 -3.73 -1.07 12.61
N ILE A 63 -4.07 -1.38 11.36
CA ILE A 63 -4.87 -0.54 10.47
C ILE A 63 -6.15 -1.30 10.14
N LYS A 64 -7.29 -0.68 10.42
CA LYS A 64 -8.62 -1.17 10.02
C LYS A 64 -9.27 -0.16 9.10
N THR A 65 -9.83 -0.63 8.00
CA THR A 65 -10.42 0.22 6.97
C THR A 65 -11.59 -0.46 6.28
N ASP A 66 -12.52 0.35 5.77
CA ASP A 66 -13.57 -0.07 4.84
C ASP A 66 -13.16 0.08 3.36
N MET A 67 -11.94 0.57 3.10
CA MET A 67 -11.42 0.66 1.74
C MET A 67 -10.87 -0.70 1.27
N PRO A 68 -11.02 -1.05 -0.02
CA PRO A 68 -10.64 -2.38 -0.52
C PRO A 68 -9.15 -2.54 -0.83
N HIS A 69 -8.42 -1.43 -1.00
CA HIS A 69 -7.02 -1.42 -1.39
C HIS A 69 -6.20 -0.46 -0.52
N PHE A 70 -4.90 -0.62 -0.57
CA PHE A 70 -3.95 0.36 -0.05
C PHE A 70 -2.74 0.48 -0.98
N VAL A 71 -2.15 1.65 -1.02
CA VAL A 71 -0.82 1.87 -1.58
C VAL A 71 0.19 1.89 -0.45
N MET A 72 1.26 1.16 -0.62
CA MET A 72 2.42 1.21 0.27
C MET A 72 3.56 1.91 -0.46
N PHE A 73 4.15 2.90 0.21
CA PHE A 73 5.32 3.61 -0.26
C PHE A 73 6.40 3.61 0.83
N THR A 74 7.61 3.22 0.50
CA THR A 74 8.70 3.00 1.47
C THR A 74 9.77 4.10 1.48
N PHE A 75 9.39 5.33 1.17
CA PHE A 75 10.28 6.50 1.18
C PHE A 75 11.56 6.27 0.36
N ASN A 76 11.40 6.02 -0.92
CA ASN A 76 12.44 5.43 -1.77
C ASN A 76 13.56 6.39 -2.17
N ASP A 77 13.21 7.65 -2.49
CA ASP A 77 14.14 8.64 -3.05
C ASP A 77 14.04 10.00 -2.32
N PRO A 78 14.53 10.08 -1.07
CA PRO A 78 14.40 11.31 -0.26
C PRO A 78 15.06 12.54 -0.89
N GLN A 79 16.05 12.35 -1.75
CA GLN A 79 16.76 13.46 -2.42
C GLN A 79 15.90 14.22 -3.44
N VAL A 80 14.80 13.66 -3.92
CA VAL A 80 13.87 14.35 -4.84
C VAL A 80 12.89 15.25 -4.09
N TRP A 81 12.83 15.13 -2.77
CA TRP A 81 11.99 15.95 -1.91
C TRP A 81 12.68 17.28 -1.58
N ASN A 82 11.95 18.19 -0.98
CA ASN A 82 12.51 19.47 -0.55
C ASN A 82 13.59 19.29 0.54
N ASN A 83 14.30 20.38 0.85
CA ASN A 83 15.41 20.36 1.83
C ASN A 83 15.02 19.85 3.21
N ASP A 84 13.75 20.00 3.62
CA ASP A 84 13.30 19.55 4.94
C ASP A 84 13.32 18.03 5.09
N PHE A 85 13.25 17.30 3.98
CA PHE A 85 13.26 15.84 3.94
C PHE A 85 14.64 15.24 3.61
N ASN A 86 15.60 16.03 3.15
CA ASN A 86 16.93 15.54 2.77
C ASN A 86 17.76 14.98 3.93
N ILE A 87 17.35 15.25 5.18
CA ILE A 87 17.98 14.71 6.39
C ILE A 87 17.61 13.24 6.64
N TYR A 88 16.56 12.76 6.00
CA TYR A 88 16.11 11.38 6.15
C TYR A 88 16.76 10.48 5.10
N LYS A 89 17.07 9.26 5.51
CA LYS A 89 17.59 8.24 4.61
C LYS A 89 16.44 7.55 3.87
N ALA A 90 16.73 7.01 2.70
CA ALA A 90 15.81 6.12 2.01
C ALA A 90 15.37 4.98 2.96
N HIS A 91 14.11 4.62 2.88
CA HIS A 91 13.47 3.57 3.67
C HIS A 91 13.43 3.83 5.19
N SER A 92 13.60 5.10 5.61
CA SER A 92 13.48 5.47 7.04
C SER A 92 12.04 5.52 7.55
N GLY A 93 11.08 5.40 6.65
CA GLY A 93 9.66 5.37 6.95
C GLY A 93 8.86 4.79 5.79
N PHE A 94 7.57 4.68 5.97
CA PHE A 94 6.64 4.25 4.93
C PHE A 94 5.28 4.92 5.11
N SER A 95 4.50 4.97 4.04
CA SER A 95 3.07 5.32 4.08
C SER A 95 2.19 4.13 3.73
N ILE A 96 1.00 4.12 4.29
CA ILE A 96 -0.11 3.24 3.91
C ILE A 96 -1.29 4.13 3.58
N GLU A 97 -1.70 4.12 2.33
CA GLU A 97 -2.75 4.96 1.79
C GLU A 97 -3.95 4.10 1.43
N THR A 98 -4.95 4.08 2.30
CA THR A 98 -6.17 3.29 2.08
C THR A 98 -7.04 3.96 1.03
N GLN A 99 -7.44 3.22 -0.01
CA GLN A 99 -8.09 3.78 -1.19
C GLN A 99 -8.87 2.73 -2.00
N TYR A 100 -9.54 3.19 -3.04
CA TYR A 100 -9.95 2.32 -4.14
C TYR A 100 -8.75 1.96 -5.02
N MET A 101 -8.91 0.97 -5.91
CA MET A 101 -7.87 0.58 -6.84
C MET A 101 -7.44 1.79 -7.70
N PRO A 102 -6.13 2.05 -7.83
CA PRO A 102 -5.64 3.08 -8.74
C PRO A 102 -6.13 2.84 -10.16
N ASN A 103 -6.54 3.93 -10.84
CA ASN A 103 -6.97 3.90 -12.23
C ASN A 103 -8.23 3.05 -12.52
N ASP A 104 -9.03 2.76 -11.51
CA ASP A 104 -10.23 1.92 -11.65
C ASP A 104 -11.25 2.50 -12.64
N ILE A 105 -11.34 3.83 -12.75
CA ILE A 105 -12.23 4.51 -13.71
C ILE A 105 -11.91 4.14 -15.16
N ASN A 106 -10.64 3.98 -15.52
CA ASN A 106 -10.23 3.56 -16.84
C ASN A 106 -10.37 2.06 -17.07
N MET A 107 -10.31 1.27 -16.01
CA MET A 107 -10.44 -0.19 -16.06
C MET A 107 -11.92 -0.63 -16.11
N TYR A 108 -12.77 0.02 -15.34
CA TYR A 108 -14.17 -0.41 -15.13
C TYR A 108 -15.20 0.60 -15.62
N GLY A 109 -14.78 1.80 -16.06
CA GLY A 109 -15.67 2.85 -16.57
C GLY A 109 -16.75 3.21 -15.54
N ALA A 110 -18.00 3.22 -15.95
CA ALA A 110 -19.12 3.56 -15.08
C ALA A 110 -19.35 2.57 -13.89
N LYS A 111 -18.65 1.44 -13.87
CA LYS A 111 -18.70 0.45 -12.79
C LYS A 111 -17.56 0.62 -11.77
N ALA A 112 -16.69 1.62 -11.96
CA ALA A 112 -15.59 1.87 -11.05
C ALA A 112 -16.10 2.23 -9.65
N GLN A 113 -15.49 1.67 -8.61
CA GLN A 113 -15.87 1.93 -7.22
C GLN A 113 -15.60 3.38 -6.79
N SER A 114 -14.64 4.05 -7.44
CA SER A 114 -14.29 5.45 -7.17
C SER A 114 -15.32 6.47 -7.66
N ILE A 115 -16.32 6.03 -8.45
CA ILE A 115 -17.39 6.91 -8.91
C ILE A 115 -18.41 7.11 -7.78
N LEU A 116 -18.66 8.36 -7.46
CA LEU A 116 -19.73 8.77 -6.59
C LEU A 116 -20.90 9.31 -7.41
N GLU A 117 -22.06 8.67 -7.31
CA GLU A 117 -23.27 9.15 -7.95
C GLU A 117 -23.72 10.50 -7.36
N ALA A 118 -24.36 11.32 -8.20
CA ALA A 118 -24.92 12.59 -7.74
C ALA A 118 -25.89 12.36 -6.58
N ASP A 119 -25.92 13.31 -5.64
CA ASP A 119 -26.78 13.27 -4.47
C ASP A 119 -26.57 12.09 -3.51
N THR A 120 -25.45 11.39 -3.63
CA THR A 120 -25.03 10.34 -2.68
C THR A 120 -23.96 10.86 -1.74
N LEU A 121 -23.92 10.32 -0.52
CA LEU A 121 -22.90 10.63 0.48
C LEU A 121 -21.80 9.58 0.46
N PHE A 122 -20.57 10.02 0.25
CA PHE A 122 -19.41 9.17 0.48
C PHE A 122 -19.03 9.18 1.96
N THR A 123 -18.83 8.01 2.52
CA THR A 123 -18.28 7.84 3.86
C THR A 123 -17.19 6.78 3.84
N SER A 124 -16.12 7.02 4.56
CA SER A 124 -15.04 6.05 4.76
C SER A 124 -14.51 6.17 6.18
N LYS A 125 -14.09 5.06 6.75
CA LYS A 125 -13.45 5.01 8.05
C LYS A 125 -12.19 4.19 8.00
N THR A 126 -11.08 4.80 8.39
CA THR A 126 -9.80 4.14 8.60
C THR A 126 -9.31 4.47 10.00
N SER A 127 -8.90 3.46 10.74
CA SER A 127 -8.30 3.62 12.07
C SER A 127 -6.88 3.08 12.09
N PHE A 128 -6.02 3.81 12.77
CA PHE A 128 -4.63 3.44 13.03
C PHE A 128 -4.46 3.28 14.54
N GLN A 129 -4.00 2.14 14.97
CA GLN A 129 -3.75 1.85 16.38
C GLN A 129 -2.31 1.40 16.55
N ILE A 130 -1.55 2.09 17.39
CA ILE A 130 -0.16 1.79 17.67
C ILE A 130 -0.07 1.19 19.05
N HIS A 131 0.60 0.06 19.17
CA HIS A 131 0.93 -0.59 20.43
C HIS A 131 2.45 -0.65 20.58
N GLU A 132 2.94 -0.21 21.71
CA GLU A 132 4.32 -0.44 22.13
C GLU A 132 4.45 -1.85 22.70
N LYS A 133 5.48 -2.54 22.28
CA LYS A 133 5.74 -3.93 22.72
C LYS A 133 6.55 -3.97 24.02
#